data_76a6139d0d5b95d9f61b08c46d8bdda4
#
_entry.id   76a6139d0d5b95d9f61b08c46d8bdda4
#
_cell.length_a   1.000
_cell.length_b   1.000
_cell.length_c   1.000
_cell.angle_alpha   90.00
_cell.angle_beta   90.00
_cell.angle_gamma   90.00
#
_symmetry.space_group_name_H-M   'P 1'
#
loop_
_entity.id
_entity.type
_entity.pdbx_description
1 polymer ?
#
loop_
_entity_poly.entity_id
_entity_poly.type
_entity_poly.pdbx_seq_one_letter_code
_entity_poly.pdbx_strand_id
1 'polypeptide(L)'
;MARQRAAFGSVPRMNPLPKFQLKLWGTRGGLPVSGPQFQKFGGNTICMEMRCGEHVIMFDAGSGALSAGHALAAEGCKELTLYFTHSHYDHIGGLPFFKPLYCGQSSLKLWSGHMGSAMTTRQMLSEFMRKPFFPIGPDYCSAGIDARDFTAGDVLTPYPGVTIRTGMLNHPGNAVGYRVEFGGRSIAIITDTEHEPGTLDPAVLRLIDKVDLFVYDATFLDEEMATFKGFGHSTWQQAVRLAQAAGAKQVGFIHHSFNRTDAELTKIERAAKRQFPGAFCGRDFQVIEV
;
A
#
# COMPACT_ATOMS: atom_id res chain seq x y z
N MET A 1 -56.80 -39.58 9.79
CA MET A 1 -55.54 -39.51 9.02
C MET A 1 -54.97 -38.09 9.12
N ALA A 2 -54.00 -37.86 10.03
CA ALA A 2 -53.35 -36.59 10.25
C ALA A 2 -52.10 -36.51 9.36
N ARG A 3 -52.02 -35.49 8.45
CA ARG A 3 -50.85 -35.22 7.61
C ARG A 3 -49.84 -34.47 8.46
N GLN A 4 -48.69 -35.08 8.73
CA GLN A 4 -47.52 -34.40 9.27
C GLN A 4 -46.98 -33.42 8.20
N ARG A 5 -46.92 -32.12 8.52
CA ARG A 5 -46.19 -31.12 7.75
C ARG A 5 -44.71 -31.21 8.15
N ALA A 6 -43.88 -31.58 7.21
CA ALA A 6 -42.42 -31.50 7.37
C ALA A 6 -42.02 -30.02 7.54
N ALA A 7 -41.33 -29.71 8.63
CA ALA A 7 -40.71 -28.41 8.84
C ALA A 7 -39.48 -28.29 7.92
N PHE A 8 -39.54 -27.35 6.95
CA PHE A 8 -38.35 -26.98 6.18
C PHE A 8 -37.37 -26.26 7.12
N GLY A 9 -36.21 -26.87 7.35
CA GLY A 9 -35.13 -26.26 8.10
C GLY A 9 -34.72 -24.93 7.46
N SER A 10 -34.61 -23.88 8.28
CA SER A 10 -34.10 -22.57 7.85
C SER A 10 -32.68 -22.72 7.38
N VAL A 11 -32.42 -22.38 6.11
CA VAL A 11 -31.07 -22.22 5.59
C VAL A 11 -30.35 -21.16 6.43
N PRO A 12 -29.15 -21.42 6.98
CA PRO A 12 -28.45 -20.43 7.77
C PRO A 12 -28.15 -19.22 6.87
N ARG A 13 -28.59 -18.03 7.29
CA ARG A 13 -28.20 -16.78 6.64
C ARG A 13 -26.69 -16.67 6.77
N MET A 14 -25.97 -16.76 5.66
CA MET A 14 -24.55 -16.42 5.62
C MET A 14 -24.44 -14.94 6.01
N ASN A 15 -23.74 -14.68 7.12
CA ASN A 15 -23.37 -13.29 7.42
C ASN A 15 -22.56 -12.72 6.26
N PRO A 16 -22.81 -11.46 5.85
CA PRO A 16 -22.00 -10.84 4.82
C PRO A 16 -20.53 -10.88 5.24
N LEU A 17 -19.64 -11.13 4.27
CA LEU A 17 -18.20 -11.12 4.52
C LEU A 17 -17.80 -9.76 5.12
N PRO A 18 -16.87 -9.73 6.09
CA PRO A 18 -16.43 -8.49 6.67
C PRO A 18 -15.76 -7.63 5.59
N LYS A 19 -15.89 -6.31 5.72
CA LYS A 19 -15.30 -5.34 4.77
C LYS A 19 -13.79 -5.56 4.66
N PHE A 20 -13.28 -5.78 3.45
CA PHE A 20 -11.86 -5.85 3.16
C PHE A 20 -11.60 -5.10 1.86
N GLN A 21 -10.95 -3.95 1.96
CA GLN A 21 -10.73 -3.05 0.85
C GLN A 21 -9.39 -2.33 0.96
N LEU A 22 -8.85 -1.96 -0.20
CA LEU A 22 -7.70 -1.07 -0.34
C LEU A 22 -8.15 0.25 -0.97
N LYS A 23 -7.82 1.37 -0.34
CA LYS A 23 -7.99 2.71 -0.90
C LYS A 23 -6.64 3.33 -1.21
N LEU A 24 -6.50 3.82 -2.42
CA LEU A 24 -5.30 4.49 -2.90
C LEU A 24 -5.48 6.01 -2.70
N TRP A 25 -4.73 6.61 -1.81
CA TRP A 25 -4.74 8.07 -1.57
C TRP A 25 -3.71 8.79 -2.42
N GLY A 26 -2.68 8.05 -2.89
CA GLY A 26 -1.65 8.52 -3.79
C GLY A 26 -0.98 7.33 -4.48
N THR A 27 -0.66 7.49 -5.75
CA THR A 27 -0.15 6.41 -6.62
C THR A 27 1.09 6.80 -7.42
N ARG A 28 1.61 8.03 -7.27
CA ARG A 28 2.83 8.50 -7.94
C ARG A 28 4.08 8.14 -7.15
N GLY A 29 5.18 7.92 -7.89
CA GLY A 29 6.52 7.78 -7.34
C GLY A 29 7.38 9.02 -7.56
N GLY A 30 8.35 9.24 -6.69
CA GLY A 30 9.35 10.30 -6.72
C GLY A 30 8.83 11.65 -6.23
N LEU A 31 7.98 12.32 -7.00
CA LEU A 31 7.44 13.65 -6.68
C LEU A 31 5.94 13.73 -6.91
N PRO A 32 5.22 14.51 -6.10
CA PRO A 32 3.84 14.86 -6.41
C PRO A 32 3.79 15.75 -7.67
N VAL A 33 2.77 15.54 -8.50
CA VAL A 33 2.60 16.28 -9.75
C VAL A 33 1.23 16.94 -9.83
N SER A 34 1.14 18.03 -10.60
CA SER A 34 -0.09 18.74 -10.86
C SER A 34 -0.17 19.17 -12.32
N GLY A 35 -1.38 19.45 -12.77
CA GLY A 35 -1.61 19.92 -14.15
C GLY A 35 -2.68 19.10 -14.88
N PRO A 36 -3.16 19.57 -16.01
CA PRO A 36 -4.26 18.95 -16.75
C PRO A 36 -3.94 17.54 -17.24
N GLN A 37 -2.65 17.20 -17.42
CA GLN A 37 -2.21 15.89 -17.90
C GLN A 37 -2.14 14.81 -16.79
N PHE A 38 -2.47 15.14 -15.52
CA PHE A 38 -2.40 14.21 -14.37
C PHE A 38 -3.73 14.10 -13.61
N GLN A 39 -4.82 14.63 -14.13
CA GLN A 39 -6.10 14.68 -13.41
C GLN A 39 -6.82 13.33 -13.31
N LYS A 40 -6.61 12.45 -14.28
CA LYS A 40 -7.33 11.17 -14.36
C LYS A 40 -6.77 10.13 -13.38
N PHE A 41 -5.45 10.02 -13.27
CA PHE A 41 -4.80 9.05 -12.38
C PHE A 41 -4.34 9.69 -11.07
N GLY A 42 -4.33 11.01 -11.00
CA GLY A 42 -3.92 11.76 -9.82
C GLY A 42 -2.44 12.09 -9.79
N GLY A 43 -2.06 12.88 -8.80
CA GLY A 43 -0.71 13.40 -8.67
C GLY A 43 -0.09 13.21 -7.28
N ASN A 44 -0.78 12.57 -6.34
CA ASN A 44 -0.25 12.32 -5.01
C ASN A 44 0.73 11.16 -4.99
N THR A 45 1.77 11.27 -4.17
CA THR A 45 2.72 10.19 -3.93
C THR A 45 2.17 9.17 -2.95
N ILE A 46 2.84 8.02 -2.87
CA ILE A 46 2.36 6.78 -2.28
C ILE A 46 1.76 6.96 -0.88
N CYS A 47 0.50 6.64 -0.77
CA CYS A 47 -0.24 6.54 0.49
C CYS A 47 -1.45 5.64 0.26
N MET A 48 -1.60 4.62 1.07
CA MET A 48 -2.67 3.62 0.93
C MET A 48 -3.34 3.37 2.26
N GLU A 49 -4.66 3.14 2.22
CA GLU A 49 -5.48 2.79 3.39
C GLU A 49 -6.13 1.42 3.16
N MET A 50 -5.96 0.52 4.10
CA MET A 50 -6.62 -0.78 4.08
C MET A 50 -7.62 -0.87 5.22
N ARG A 51 -8.83 -1.30 4.90
CA ARG A 51 -9.89 -1.58 5.89
C ARG A 51 -10.04 -3.08 6.06
N CYS A 52 -9.84 -3.55 7.29
CA CYS A 52 -10.06 -4.92 7.72
C CYS A 52 -11.20 -4.92 8.76
N GLY A 53 -12.45 -5.01 8.30
CA GLY A 53 -13.62 -4.73 9.12
C GLY A 53 -13.60 -3.27 9.60
N GLU A 54 -13.56 -3.06 10.89
CA GLU A 54 -13.50 -1.73 11.53
C GLU A 54 -12.04 -1.22 11.69
N HIS A 55 -11.05 -2.06 11.45
CA HIS A 55 -9.65 -1.70 11.63
C HIS A 55 -9.10 -0.93 10.44
N VAL A 56 -8.34 0.12 10.73
CA VAL A 56 -7.66 0.96 9.75
C VAL A 56 -6.16 0.71 9.78
N ILE A 57 -5.62 0.32 8.64
CA ILE A 57 -4.19 0.10 8.43
C ILE A 57 -3.75 1.00 7.27
N MET A 58 -2.74 1.80 7.51
CA MET A 58 -2.13 2.64 6.48
C MET A 58 -0.82 2.03 6.00
N PHE A 59 -0.49 2.23 4.74
CA PHE A 59 0.82 1.93 4.17
C PHE A 59 1.35 3.19 3.51
N ASP A 60 2.50 3.64 4.00
CA ASP A 60 3.18 4.86 3.64
C ASP A 60 2.36 6.14 3.85
N ALA A 61 3.08 7.24 3.89
CA ALA A 61 2.54 8.59 4.15
C ALA A 61 3.17 9.62 3.21
N GLY A 62 3.17 9.34 1.90
CA GLY A 62 3.50 10.32 0.88
C GLY A 62 2.48 11.46 0.83
N SER A 63 2.47 12.27 -0.22
CA SER A 63 1.61 13.47 -0.25
C SER A 63 0.11 13.14 -0.15
N GLY A 64 -0.32 11.93 -0.53
CA GLY A 64 -1.69 11.44 -0.32
C GLY A 64 -2.14 11.41 1.15
N ALA A 65 -1.19 11.38 2.10
CA ALA A 65 -1.47 11.37 3.54
C ALA A 65 -2.21 12.62 4.03
N LEU A 66 -2.08 13.75 3.34
CA LEU A 66 -2.83 14.97 3.68
C LEU A 66 -4.35 14.71 3.58
N SER A 67 -4.80 14.20 2.44
CA SER A 67 -6.22 13.90 2.21
C SER A 67 -6.71 12.72 3.05
N ALA A 68 -5.89 11.66 3.18
CA ALA A 68 -6.18 10.53 4.06
C ALA A 68 -6.38 10.98 5.50
N GLY A 69 -5.48 11.79 6.03
CA GLY A 69 -5.52 12.29 7.40
C GLY A 69 -6.75 13.16 7.69
N HIS A 70 -7.16 13.99 6.75
CA HIS A 70 -8.39 14.78 6.89
C HIS A 70 -9.64 13.90 6.91
N ALA A 71 -9.71 12.89 6.02
CA ALA A 71 -10.84 11.96 5.98
C ALA A 71 -10.93 11.13 7.26
N LEU A 72 -9.83 10.54 7.72
CA LEU A 72 -9.78 9.74 8.95
C LEU A 72 -10.14 10.57 10.20
N ALA A 73 -9.68 11.81 10.28
CA ALA A 73 -10.04 12.70 11.37
C ALA A 73 -11.53 13.07 11.34
N ALA A 74 -12.10 13.32 10.17
CA ALA A 74 -13.53 13.60 9.98
C ALA A 74 -14.42 12.40 10.35
N GLU A 75 -13.96 11.16 10.09
CA GLU A 75 -14.61 9.92 10.50
C GLU A 75 -14.47 9.63 12.00
N GLY A 76 -13.66 10.42 12.73
CA GLY A 76 -13.40 10.21 14.15
C GLY A 76 -12.51 8.99 14.43
N CYS A 77 -11.63 8.61 13.50
CA CYS A 77 -10.69 7.50 13.66
C CYS A 77 -9.73 7.79 14.83
N LYS A 78 -9.84 6.99 15.89
CA LYS A 78 -9.04 7.17 17.12
C LYS A 78 -7.84 6.23 17.20
N GLU A 79 -7.88 5.13 16.49
CA GLU A 79 -6.80 4.12 16.48
C GLU A 79 -6.47 3.74 15.03
N LEU A 80 -5.21 3.81 14.68
CA LEU A 80 -4.72 3.33 13.39
C LEU A 80 -3.28 2.81 13.50
N THR A 81 -2.95 1.89 12.60
CA THR A 81 -1.58 1.41 12.42
C THR A 81 -1.07 1.87 11.06
N LEU A 82 0.11 2.48 11.02
CA LEU A 82 0.79 2.90 9.80
C LEU A 82 2.09 2.10 9.65
N TYR A 83 2.20 1.37 8.57
CA TYR A 83 3.41 0.66 8.15
C TYR A 83 4.14 1.45 7.08
N PHE A 84 5.44 1.61 7.22
CA PHE A 84 6.29 2.16 6.17
C PHE A 84 6.90 1.02 5.35
N THR A 85 6.81 1.11 4.02
CA THR A 85 7.57 0.25 3.14
C THR A 85 9.04 0.60 3.22
N HIS A 86 9.34 1.89 3.14
CA HIS A 86 10.67 2.47 3.38
C HIS A 86 10.56 3.98 3.63
N SER A 87 11.69 4.70 3.68
CA SER A 87 11.74 6.09 4.14
C SER A 87 12.17 7.10 3.06
N HIS A 88 11.99 6.80 1.77
CA HIS A 88 12.17 7.82 0.73
C HIS A 88 11.10 8.90 0.83
N TYR A 89 11.41 10.10 0.34
CA TYR A 89 10.57 11.29 0.53
C TYR A 89 9.14 11.13 0.01
N ASP A 90 8.94 10.45 -1.10
CA ASP A 90 7.63 10.21 -1.69
C ASP A 90 6.77 9.21 -0.90
N HIS A 91 7.35 8.48 0.05
CA HIS A 91 6.67 7.57 0.97
C HIS A 91 6.43 8.16 2.35
N ILE A 92 7.15 9.21 2.74
CA ILE A 92 7.01 9.83 4.07
C ILE A 92 6.74 11.34 4.03
N GLY A 93 6.82 11.99 2.86
CA GLY A 93 6.75 13.45 2.71
C GLY A 93 5.47 14.10 3.22
N GLY A 94 4.36 13.37 3.22
CA GLY A 94 3.09 13.84 3.76
C GLY A 94 2.91 13.60 5.27
N LEU A 95 3.80 12.80 5.88
CA LEU A 95 3.68 12.43 7.29
C LEU A 95 3.59 13.64 8.24
N PRO A 96 4.41 14.70 8.09
CA PRO A 96 4.32 15.89 8.95
C PRO A 96 2.99 16.64 8.84
N PHE A 97 2.19 16.36 7.81
CA PHE A 97 0.88 16.98 7.56
C PHE A 97 -0.28 16.00 7.81
N PHE A 98 0.01 14.81 8.30
CA PHE A 98 -0.99 13.79 8.58
C PHE A 98 -1.82 14.14 9.81
N LYS A 99 -3.06 14.58 9.58
CA LYS A 99 -3.93 15.15 10.62
C LYS A 99 -4.04 14.32 11.90
N PRO A 100 -4.13 12.96 11.87
CA PRO A 100 -4.19 12.15 13.09
C PRO A 100 -3.02 12.33 14.06
N LEU A 101 -1.83 12.73 13.61
CA LEU A 101 -0.68 13.03 14.49
C LEU A 101 -0.99 14.18 15.49
N TYR A 102 -1.89 15.08 15.12
CA TYR A 102 -2.25 16.28 15.88
C TYR A 102 -3.62 16.19 16.56
N CYS A 103 -4.23 15.00 16.57
CA CYS A 103 -5.49 14.73 17.26
C CYS A 103 -5.18 14.10 18.63
N GLY A 104 -5.31 14.84 19.72
CA GLY A 104 -4.93 14.41 21.08
C GLY A 104 -5.69 13.19 21.63
N GLN A 105 -6.73 12.72 20.94
CA GLN A 105 -7.45 11.48 21.26
C GLN A 105 -7.06 10.30 20.37
N SER A 106 -6.13 10.50 19.43
CA SER A 106 -5.69 9.46 18.52
C SER A 106 -4.51 8.66 19.09
N SER A 107 -4.49 7.37 18.82
CA SER A 107 -3.38 6.45 19.08
C SER A 107 -2.87 5.92 17.75
N LEU A 108 -1.60 6.18 17.45
CA LEU A 108 -0.94 5.78 16.22
C LEU A 108 0.18 4.81 16.51
N LYS A 109 0.09 3.61 15.92
CA LYS A 109 1.19 2.63 15.90
C LYS A 109 1.94 2.80 14.59
N LEU A 110 3.19 3.23 14.64
CA LEU A 110 4.06 3.45 13.49
C LEU A 110 5.09 2.32 13.42
N TRP A 111 5.16 1.62 12.28
CA TRP A 111 6.00 0.46 12.13
C TRP A 111 6.89 0.55 10.89
N SER A 112 8.18 0.19 11.05
CA SER A 112 9.07 -0.01 9.90
C SER A 112 9.99 -1.22 10.11
N GLY A 113 10.43 -1.83 8.99
CA GLY A 113 11.27 -3.03 9.01
C GLY A 113 12.39 -3.02 7.98
N HIS A 114 12.59 -1.89 7.26
CA HIS A 114 13.59 -1.77 6.20
C HIS A 114 14.97 -1.33 6.68
N MET A 115 15.05 -0.66 7.82
CA MET A 115 16.29 0.00 8.27
C MET A 115 17.22 -0.94 9.06
N GLY A 116 16.77 -2.11 9.47
CA GLY A 116 17.54 -3.06 10.27
C GLY A 116 18.06 -2.41 11.56
N SER A 117 19.37 -2.57 11.83
CA SER A 117 20.02 -1.97 12.99
C SER A 117 20.52 -0.54 12.76
N ALA A 118 20.37 0.02 11.55
CA ALA A 118 20.90 1.34 11.23
C ALA A 118 20.12 2.47 11.89
N MET A 119 18.80 2.32 12.00
CA MET A 119 17.92 3.35 12.57
C MET A 119 16.60 2.73 13.02
N THR A 120 16.05 3.19 14.13
CA THR A 120 14.71 2.81 14.58
C THR A 120 13.63 3.68 13.93
N THR A 121 12.39 3.18 13.90
CA THR A 121 11.22 3.95 13.45
C THR A 121 11.09 5.29 14.18
N ARG A 122 11.36 5.31 15.48
CA ARG A 122 11.34 6.54 16.29
C ARG A 122 12.45 7.51 15.87
N GLN A 123 13.64 7.03 15.61
CA GLN A 123 14.75 7.87 15.15
C GLN A 123 14.44 8.44 13.74
N MET A 124 13.93 7.62 12.82
CA MET A 124 13.50 8.06 11.48
C MET A 124 12.50 9.22 11.59
N LEU A 125 11.47 9.07 12.42
CA LEU A 125 10.48 10.13 12.65
C LEU A 125 11.13 11.42 13.16
N SER A 126 12.04 11.31 14.13
CA SER A 126 12.74 12.46 14.72
C SER A 126 13.68 13.15 13.73
N GLU A 127 14.40 12.36 12.92
CA GLU A 127 15.30 12.92 11.89
C GLU A 127 14.53 13.58 10.75
N PHE A 128 13.38 13.02 10.36
CA PHE A 128 12.58 13.56 9.29
C PHE A 128 11.84 14.84 9.70
N MET A 129 11.32 14.90 10.94
CA MET A 129 10.57 16.05 11.48
C MET A 129 11.45 16.91 12.38
N ARG A 130 12.59 17.40 11.87
CA ARG A 130 13.50 18.26 12.65
C ARG A 130 13.90 19.53 11.93
N LYS A 131 14.24 20.55 12.72
CA LYS A 131 14.87 21.76 12.16
C LYS A 131 16.21 21.44 11.50
N PRO A 132 16.57 22.09 10.41
CA PRO A 132 15.84 23.22 9.76
C PRO A 132 14.79 22.76 8.74
N PHE A 133 14.61 21.45 8.49
CA PHE A 133 13.76 20.91 7.42
C PHE A 133 12.27 21.00 7.74
N PHE A 134 11.91 20.85 9.01
CA PHE A 134 10.54 21.01 9.50
C PHE A 134 10.54 21.85 10.80
N PRO A 135 9.53 22.73 11.00
CA PRO A 135 9.57 23.70 12.12
C PRO A 135 9.35 23.08 13.49
N ILE A 136 8.65 21.93 13.58
CA ILE A 136 8.30 21.24 14.82
C ILE A 136 8.74 19.78 14.76
N GLY A 137 9.15 19.23 15.91
CA GLY A 137 9.50 17.81 16.03
C GLY A 137 8.31 16.93 16.41
N PRO A 138 8.49 15.60 16.48
CA PRO A 138 7.45 14.66 16.90
C PRO A 138 6.87 14.93 18.28
N ASP A 139 7.62 15.61 19.16
CA ASP A 139 7.18 15.99 20.51
C ASP A 139 6.02 16.98 20.52
N TYR A 140 5.78 17.67 19.41
CA TYR A 140 4.61 18.54 19.22
C TYR A 140 3.35 17.78 18.75
N CYS A 141 3.49 16.52 18.41
CA CYS A 141 2.34 15.69 18.07
C CYS A 141 1.52 15.40 19.32
N SER A 142 0.24 15.74 19.29
CA SER A 142 -0.66 15.52 20.44
C SER A 142 -1.22 14.09 20.53
N ALA A 143 -1.07 13.30 19.47
CA ALA A 143 -1.46 11.89 19.46
C ALA A 143 -0.49 11.02 20.28
N GLY A 144 -1.01 9.93 20.83
CA GLY A 144 -0.18 8.87 21.40
C GLY A 144 0.55 8.10 20.28
N ILE A 145 1.86 8.34 20.14
CA ILE A 145 2.70 7.67 19.12
C ILE A 145 3.45 6.50 19.72
N ASP A 146 3.15 5.29 19.25
CA ASP A 146 3.87 4.05 19.56
C ASP A 146 4.68 3.63 18.32
N ALA A 147 5.96 4.03 18.29
CA ALA A 147 6.87 3.70 17.20
C ALA A 147 7.58 2.37 17.48
N ARG A 148 7.49 1.44 16.54
CA ARG A 148 7.98 0.07 16.66
C ARG A 148 8.77 -0.36 15.43
N ASP A 149 9.67 -1.32 15.64
CA ASP A 149 10.49 -1.93 14.61
C ASP A 149 10.12 -3.41 14.46
N PHE A 150 10.33 -3.95 13.27
CA PHE A 150 10.23 -5.38 12.98
C PHE A 150 11.34 -5.75 11.97
N THR A 151 11.51 -7.05 11.72
CA THR A 151 12.44 -7.54 10.70
C THR A 151 11.65 -8.03 9.48
N ALA A 152 12.06 -7.64 8.27
CA ALA A 152 11.46 -8.17 7.06
C ALA A 152 11.55 -9.70 7.03
N GLY A 153 10.42 -10.38 6.83
CA GLY A 153 10.24 -11.81 7.03
C GLY A 153 9.36 -12.14 8.24
N ASP A 154 9.18 -11.20 9.18
CA ASP A 154 8.28 -11.39 10.31
C ASP A 154 6.82 -11.50 9.87
N VAL A 155 6.04 -12.19 10.69
CA VAL A 155 4.57 -12.25 10.60
C VAL A 155 3.98 -11.45 11.74
N LEU A 156 3.22 -10.40 11.39
CA LEU A 156 2.66 -9.45 12.33
C LEU A 156 1.12 -9.67 12.46
N THR A 157 0.61 -9.46 13.66
CA THR A 157 -0.85 -9.61 13.96
C THR A 157 -1.35 -8.35 14.67
N PRO A 158 -1.51 -7.21 13.93
CA PRO A 158 -1.84 -5.93 14.54
C PRO A 158 -3.23 -5.90 15.18
N TYR A 159 -4.16 -6.69 14.66
CA TYR A 159 -5.54 -6.77 15.10
C TYR A 159 -6.06 -8.21 15.04
N PRO A 160 -7.10 -8.55 15.82
CA PRO A 160 -7.74 -9.86 15.74
C PRO A 160 -8.21 -10.21 14.33
N GLY A 161 -7.82 -11.39 13.84
CA GLY A 161 -8.18 -11.87 12.50
C GLY A 161 -7.40 -11.23 11.34
N VAL A 162 -6.46 -10.32 11.61
CA VAL A 162 -5.57 -9.72 10.61
C VAL A 162 -4.17 -10.30 10.75
N THR A 163 -3.66 -10.90 9.69
CA THR A 163 -2.27 -11.37 9.60
C THR A 163 -1.54 -10.60 8.50
N ILE A 164 -0.34 -10.10 8.81
CA ILE A 164 0.52 -9.41 7.83
C ILE A 164 1.83 -10.18 7.72
N ARG A 165 2.10 -10.73 6.54
CA ARG A 165 3.40 -11.32 6.21
C ARG A 165 4.25 -10.27 5.51
N THR A 166 5.51 -10.18 5.90
CA THR A 166 6.45 -9.20 5.37
C THR A 166 7.56 -9.87 4.58
N GLY A 167 8.20 -9.14 3.67
CA GLY A 167 9.35 -9.61 2.92
C GLY A 167 10.21 -8.47 2.42
N MET A 168 11.52 -8.67 2.37
CA MET A 168 12.44 -7.67 1.83
C MET A 168 12.29 -7.59 0.31
N LEU A 169 12.29 -6.38 -0.21
CA LEU A 169 12.26 -6.05 -1.64
C LEU A 169 13.62 -5.52 -2.08
N ASN A 170 13.93 -5.70 -3.37
CA ASN A 170 15.17 -5.23 -3.98
C ASN A 170 15.08 -3.73 -4.33
N HIS A 171 15.46 -2.88 -3.39
CA HIS A 171 15.43 -1.42 -3.56
C HIS A 171 16.63 -0.76 -2.86
N PRO A 172 17.22 0.31 -3.42
CA PRO A 172 18.26 1.08 -2.75
C PRO A 172 17.78 1.60 -1.39
N GLY A 173 18.52 1.26 -0.32
CA GLY A 173 18.12 1.57 1.05
C GLY A 173 17.14 0.58 1.67
N ASN A 174 16.82 -0.50 0.96
CA ASN A 174 15.83 -1.54 1.29
C ASN A 174 14.38 -1.02 1.27
N ALA A 175 13.45 -1.92 0.96
CA ALA A 175 12.01 -1.70 1.12
C ALA A 175 11.34 -2.99 1.59
N VAL A 176 10.16 -2.89 2.19
CA VAL A 176 9.40 -4.05 2.69
C VAL A 176 8.11 -4.18 1.92
N GLY A 177 7.88 -5.36 1.36
CA GLY A 177 6.59 -5.78 0.82
C GLY A 177 5.72 -6.40 1.91
N TYR A 178 4.42 -6.25 1.76
CA TYR A 178 3.42 -6.72 2.72
C TYR A 178 2.37 -7.58 2.04
N ARG A 179 1.97 -8.68 2.70
CA ARG A 179 0.77 -9.44 2.39
C ARG A 179 -0.16 -9.41 3.59
N VAL A 180 -1.34 -8.85 3.43
CA VAL A 180 -2.38 -8.78 4.46
C VAL A 180 -3.44 -9.84 4.19
N GLU A 181 -3.73 -10.65 5.19
CA GLU A 181 -4.73 -11.71 5.15
C GLU A 181 -5.85 -11.38 6.14
N PHE A 182 -7.10 -11.36 5.67
CA PHE A 182 -8.28 -11.08 6.48
C PHE A 182 -9.54 -11.72 5.90
N GLY A 183 -10.32 -12.43 6.73
CA GLY A 183 -11.58 -13.04 6.33
C GLY A 183 -11.47 -14.03 5.17
N GLY A 184 -10.35 -14.77 5.07
CA GLY A 184 -10.08 -15.74 4.01
C GLY A 184 -9.66 -15.11 2.66
N ARG A 185 -9.41 -13.80 2.62
CA ARG A 185 -8.96 -13.04 1.44
C ARG A 185 -7.59 -12.43 1.71
N SER A 186 -6.91 -12.00 0.64
CA SER A 186 -5.57 -11.43 0.76
C SER A 186 -5.30 -10.31 -0.22
N ILE A 187 -4.61 -9.27 0.28
CA ILE A 187 -4.09 -8.14 -0.51
C ILE A 187 -2.60 -8.03 -0.27
N ALA A 188 -1.80 -7.87 -1.33
CA ALA A 188 -0.37 -7.59 -1.17
C ALA A 188 0.00 -6.19 -1.68
N ILE A 189 1.00 -5.58 -1.01
CA ILE A 189 1.57 -4.28 -1.34
C ILE A 189 3.04 -4.51 -1.66
N ILE A 190 3.41 -4.33 -2.91
CA ILE A 190 4.75 -4.54 -3.45
C ILE A 190 5.11 -3.26 -4.21
N THR A 191 5.55 -2.25 -3.49
CA THR A 191 6.06 -1.01 -4.08
C THR A 191 7.57 -0.99 -4.00
N ASP A 192 8.21 -0.23 -4.89
CA ASP A 192 9.66 0.02 -4.88
C ASP A 192 10.50 -1.27 -4.87
N THR A 193 10.53 -1.90 -6.02
CA THR A 193 11.32 -3.11 -6.21
C THR A 193 11.86 -3.19 -7.63
N GLU A 194 13.16 -3.43 -7.76
CA GLU A 194 13.80 -3.68 -9.04
C GLU A 194 13.86 -5.18 -9.32
N HIS A 195 13.41 -5.59 -10.49
CA HIS A 195 13.56 -6.97 -10.94
C HIS A 195 14.74 -7.11 -11.90
N GLU A 196 15.40 -8.24 -11.85
CA GLU A 196 16.35 -8.62 -12.90
C GLU A 196 15.58 -9.09 -14.14
N PRO A 197 15.87 -8.56 -15.34
CA PRO A 197 15.18 -8.94 -16.58
C PRO A 197 15.15 -10.44 -16.81
N GLY A 198 13.99 -10.97 -17.19
CA GLY A 198 13.79 -12.40 -17.45
C GLY A 198 13.63 -13.26 -16.20
N THR A 199 13.60 -12.69 -15.01
CA THR A 199 13.42 -13.43 -13.75
C THR A 199 12.15 -13.01 -13.02
N LEU A 200 11.67 -13.88 -12.13
CA LEU A 200 10.58 -13.59 -11.20
C LEU A 200 11.14 -13.68 -9.78
N ASP A 201 11.10 -12.57 -9.03
CA ASP A 201 11.63 -12.53 -7.67
C ASP A 201 10.88 -13.53 -6.76
N PRO A 202 11.58 -14.51 -6.16
CA PRO A 202 10.94 -15.50 -5.28
C PRO A 202 10.35 -14.88 -4.00
N ALA A 203 10.88 -13.75 -3.51
CA ALA A 203 10.35 -13.06 -2.34
C ALA A 203 9.01 -12.40 -2.68
N VAL A 204 8.93 -11.75 -3.83
CA VAL A 204 7.67 -11.19 -4.33
C VAL A 204 6.65 -12.30 -4.59
N LEU A 205 7.03 -13.38 -5.29
CA LEU A 205 6.13 -14.52 -5.57
C LEU A 205 5.52 -15.10 -4.30
N ARG A 206 6.30 -15.25 -3.21
CA ARG A 206 5.78 -15.73 -1.92
C ARG A 206 4.72 -14.80 -1.33
N LEU A 207 4.91 -13.49 -1.44
CA LEU A 207 3.95 -12.52 -0.92
C LEU A 207 2.65 -12.48 -1.73
N ILE A 208 2.73 -12.69 -3.05
CA ILE A 208 1.58 -12.57 -3.95
C ILE A 208 0.94 -13.91 -4.33
N ASP A 209 1.39 -15.04 -3.77
CA ASP A 209 0.84 -16.36 -4.10
C ASP A 209 -0.67 -16.39 -3.91
N LYS A 210 -1.40 -16.57 -5.02
CA LYS A 210 -2.87 -16.67 -5.10
C LYS A 210 -3.62 -15.55 -4.38
N VAL A 211 -3.06 -14.34 -4.31
CA VAL A 211 -3.76 -13.18 -3.70
C VAL A 211 -4.97 -12.75 -4.52
N ASP A 212 -5.95 -12.19 -3.84
CA ASP A 212 -7.11 -11.59 -4.51
C ASP A 212 -6.72 -10.31 -5.26
N LEU A 213 -5.82 -9.53 -4.67
CA LEU A 213 -5.28 -8.29 -5.23
C LEU A 213 -3.82 -8.12 -4.82
N PHE A 214 -2.97 -7.64 -5.71
CA PHE A 214 -1.75 -6.96 -5.28
C PHE A 214 -1.56 -5.66 -6.05
N VAL A 215 -0.91 -4.70 -5.41
CA VAL A 215 -0.39 -3.48 -6.05
C VAL A 215 1.10 -3.63 -6.25
N TYR A 216 1.62 -3.12 -7.37
CA TYR A 216 3.00 -3.33 -7.79
C TYR A 216 3.61 -2.08 -8.42
N ASP A 217 4.90 -1.89 -8.17
CA ASP A 217 5.72 -0.84 -8.78
C ASP A 217 5.72 -0.94 -10.31
N ALA A 218 5.28 0.10 -10.97
CA ALA A 218 5.24 0.20 -12.43
C ALA A 218 5.76 1.55 -12.93
N THR A 219 6.86 1.99 -12.34
CA THR A 219 7.51 3.26 -12.67
C THR A 219 7.98 3.30 -14.10
N PHE A 220 8.59 2.21 -14.56
CA PHE A 220 9.23 2.10 -15.87
C PHE A 220 8.46 1.19 -16.84
N LEU A 221 8.96 1.12 -18.06
CA LEU A 221 8.60 0.15 -19.08
C LEU A 221 9.78 -0.83 -19.27
N ASP A 222 9.53 -2.04 -19.78
CA ASP A 222 10.59 -3.02 -20.00
C ASP A 222 11.75 -2.46 -20.86
N GLU A 223 11.44 -1.65 -21.86
CA GLU A 223 12.41 -0.98 -22.72
C GLU A 223 13.23 0.11 -22.02
N GLU A 224 12.76 0.62 -20.89
CA GLU A 224 13.44 1.65 -20.08
C GLU A 224 14.40 1.01 -19.05
N MET A 225 14.24 -0.26 -18.70
CA MET A 225 14.97 -0.93 -17.61
C MET A 225 16.50 -0.86 -17.75
N ALA A 226 17.04 -1.00 -18.97
CA ALA A 226 18.48 -0.94 -19.18
C ALA A 226 19.06 0.45 -18.84
N THR A 227 18.29 1.52 -19.07
CA THR A 227 18.69 2.89 -18.79
C THR A 227 18.63 3.22 -17.30
N PHE A 228 17.65 2.64 -16.58
CA PHE A 228 17.37 2.95 -15.18
C PHE A 228 17.74 1.82 -14.22
N LYS A 229 18.66 0.92 -14.63
CA LYS A 229 19.18 -0.14 -13.75
C LYS A 229 19.82 0.45 -12.48
N GLY A 230 19.45 -0.09 -11.33
CA GLY A 230 19.95 0.35 -10.02
C GLY A 230 19.12 1.49 -9.38
N PHE A 231 18.04 1.93 -10.04
CA PHE A 231 17.12 2.92 -9.45
C PHE A 231 16.09 2.28 -8.50
N GLY A 232 15.99 0.95 -8.50
CA GLY A 232 15.14 0.23 -7.54
C GLY A 232 13.67 0.09 -7.96
N HIS A 233 13.36 0.21 -9.27
CA HIS A 233 11.98 0.19 -9.76
C HIS A 233 11.73 -0.85 -10.84
N SER A 234 10.45 -1.11 -11.10
CA SER A 234 9.99 -2.18 -11.98
C SER A 234 9.03 -1.67 -13.07
N THR A 235 8.34 -2.60 -13.73
CA THR A 235 7.53 -2.34 -14.91
C THR A 235 6.13 -2.95 -14.78
N TRP A 236 5.15 -2.38 -15.49
CA TRP A 236 3.82 -2.98 -15.57
C TRP A 236 3.86 -4.37 -16.25
N GLN A 237 4.80 -4.59 -17.18
CA GLN A 237 4.96 -5.88 -17.85
C GLN A 237 5.41 -6.95 -16.84
N GLN A 238 6.34 -6.60 -15.95
CA GLN A 238 6.78 -7.50 -14.87
C GLN A 238 5.64 -7.80 -13.90
N ALA A 239 4.83 -6.81 -13.55
CA ALA A 239 3.65 -6.99 -12.72
C ALA A 239 2.68 -8.03 -13.31
N VAL A 240 2.45 -7.98 -14.64
CA VAL A 240 1.60 -8.95 -15.34
C VAL A 240 2.23 -10.35 -15.33
N ARG A 241 3.53 -10.47 -15.59
CA ARG A 241 4.25 -11.77 -15.51
C ARG A 241 4.13 -12.40 -14.12
N LEU A 242 4.31 -11.60 -13.08
CA LEU A 242 4.16 -12.01 -11.68
C LEU A 242 2.72 -12.43 -11.36
N ALA A 243 1.72 -11.65 -11.81
CA ALA A 243 0.31 -11.97 -11.60
C ALA A 243 -0.07 -13.34 -12.20
N GLN A 244 0.39 -13.61 -13.43
CA GLN A 244 0.16 -14.88 -14.10
C GLN A 244 0.86 -16.05 -13.40
N ALA A 245 2.12 -15.88 -13.02
CA ALA A 245 2.91 -16.91 -12.35
C ALA A 245 2.38 -17.26 -10.95
N ALA A 246 1.94 -16.26 -10.19
CA ALA A 246 1.43 -16.43 -8.84
C ALA A 246 -0.05 -16.85 -8.80
N GLY A 247 -0.78 -16.83 -9.91
CA GLY A 247 -2.23 -17.07 -9.92
C GLY A 247 -3.02 -15.99 -9.17
N ALA A 248 -2.54 -14.76 -9.13
CA ALA A 248 -3.26 -13.64 -8.53
C ALA A 248 -4.53 -13.31 -9.33
N LYS A 249 -5.57 -12.79 -8.66
CA LYS A 249 -6.82 -12.45 -9.35
C LYS A 249 -6.78 -11.06 -9.98
N GLN A 250 -6.16 -10.08 -9.30
CA GLN A 250 -6.05 -8.70 -9.77
C GLN A 250 -4.65 -8.14 -9.50
N VAL A 251 -4.20 -7.21 -10.36
CA VAL A 251 -2.99 -6.42 -10.16
C VAL A 251 -3.25 -4.95 -10.45
N GLY A 252 -2.92 -4.09 -9.49
CA GLY A 252 -2.94 -2.64 -9.62
C GLY A 252 -1.53 -2.10 -9.80
N PHE A 253 -1.29 -1.32 -10.86
CA PHE A 253 -0.02 -0.64 -11.06
C PHE A 253 -0.03 0.64 -10.25
N ILE A 254 1.00 0.84 -9.44
CA ILE A 254 1.25 2.03 -8.63
C ILE A 254 2.69 2.51 -8.84
N HIS A 255 3.08 3.51 -8.11
CA HIS A 255 4.38 4.16 -8.23
C HIS A 255 4.62 4.68 -9.67
N HIS A 256 3.57 5.27 -10.26
CA HIS A 256 3.67 5.85 -11.60
C HIS A 256 4.73 6.95 -11.62
N SER A 257 5.67 6.87 -12.57
CA SER A 257 6.65 7.94 -12.76
C SER A 257 5.98 9.32 -12.81
N PHE A 258 6.57 10.29 -12.13
CA PHE A 258 6.10 11.68 -12.13
C PHE A 258 6.03 12.31 -13.53
N ASN A 259 6.77 11.77 -14.50
CA ASN A 259 6.72 12.18 -15.90
C ASN A 259 5.63 11.46 -16.71
N ARG A 260 5.02 10.38 -16.20
CA ARG A 260 4.05 9.55 -16.94
C ARG A 260 2.68 10.22 -16.97
N THR A 261 2.24 10.67 -18.12
CA THR A 261 0.95 11.36 -18.29
C THR A 261 -0.27 10.43 -18.24
N ASP A 262 -1.44 11.00 -18.05
CA ASP A 262 -2.73 10.28 -18.11
C ASP A 262 -2.94 9.55 -19.44
N ALA A 263 -2.47 10.14 -20.55
CA ALA A 263 -2.57 9.53 -21.87
C ALA A 263 -1.71 8.27 -21.97
N GLU A 264 -0.49 8.30 -21.42
CA GLU A 264 0.43 7.14 -21.37
C GLU A 264 -0.09 6.06 -20.43
N LEU A 265 -0.53 6.42 -19.22
CA LEU A 265 -1.12 5.46 -18.28
C LEU A 265 -2.38 4.80 -18.85
N THR A 266 -3.20 5.53 -19.62
CA THR A 266 -4.35 4.96 -20.31
C THR A 266 -3.92 3.92 -21.36
N LYS A 267 -2.82 4.16 -22.08
CA LYS A 267 -2.27 3.18 -23.05
C LYS A 267 -1.73 1.94 -22.32
N ILE A 268 -0.99 2.14 -21.23
CA ILE A 268 -0.49 1.05 -20.37
C ILE A 268 -1.65 0.19 -19.86
N GLU A 269 -2.67 0.80 -19.25
CA GLU A 269 -3.83 0.07 -18.71
C GLU A 269 -4.52 -0.77 -19.78
N ARG A 270 -4.71 -0.22 -20.99
CA ARG A 270 -5.28 -0.96 -22.12
C ARG A 270 -4.40 -2.11 -22.60
N ALA A 271 -3.09 -1.91 -22.64
CA ALA A 271 -2.14 -2.96 -23.05
C ALA A 271 -2.09 -4.09 -22.02
N ALA A 272 -2.05 -3.75 -20.74
CA ALA A 272 -2.03 -4.71 -19.65
C ALA A 272 -3.31 -5.53 -19.57
N LYS A 273 -4.48 -4.91 -19.70
CA LYS A 273 -5.78 -5.61 -19.70
C LYS A 273 -5.93 -6.64 -20.81
N ARG A 274 -5.27 -6.45 -21.95
CA ARG A 274 -5.24 -7.46 -23.02
C ARG A 274 -4.45 -8.70 -22.65
N GLN A 275 -3.45 -8.57 -21.77
CA GLN A 275 -2.59 -9.67 -21.33
C GLN A 275 -3.12 -10.33 -20.03
N PHE A 276 -3.71 -9.51 -19.16
CA PHE A 276 -4.27 -9.93 -17.88
C PHE A 276 -5.52 -9.08 -17.57
N PRO A 277 -6.74 -9.62 -17.73
CA PRO A 277 -7.99 -8.85 -17.59
C PRO A 277 -8.17 -8.17 -16.23
N GLY A 278 -7.59 -8.75 -15.16
CA GLY A 278 -7.59 -8.19 -13.80
C GLY A 278 -6.58 -7.05 -13.58
N ALA A 279 -5.87 -6.58 -14.62
CA ALA A 279 -4.90 -5.49 -14.48
C ALA A 279 -5.57 -4.12 -14.56
N PHE A 280 -5.07 -3.15 -13.78
CA PHE A 280 -5.48 -1.75 -13.84
C PHE A 280 -4.36 -0.81 -13.39
N CYS A 281 -4.37 0.44 -13.84
CA CYS A 281 -3.54 1.49 -13.26
C CYS A 281 -4.26 2.08 -12.05
N GLY A 282 -3.58 2.11 -10.91
CA GLY A 282 -4.07 2.76 -9.70
C GLY A 282 -4.31 4.24 -9.91
N ARG A 283 -5.29 4.80 -9.19
CA ARG A 283 -5.66 6.22 -9.25
C ARG A 283 -5.83 6.77 -7.85
N ASP A 284 -5.54 8.05 -7.69
CA ASP A 284 -5.84 8.74 -6.43
C ASP A 284 -7.34 8.57 -6.09
N PHE A 285 -7.61 8.32 -4.81
CA PHE A 285 -8.94 8.12 -4.22
C PHE A 285 -9.69 6.85 -4.67
N GLN A 286 -9.08 5.98 -5.45
CA GLN A 286 -9.69 4.71 -5.87
C GLN A 286 -9.86 3.77 -4.68
N VAL A 287 -11.04 3.15 -4.57
CA VAL A 287 -11.35 2.08 -3.62
C VAL A 287 -11.47 0.77 -4.38
N ILE A 288 -10.78 -0.26 -3.92
CA ILE A 288 -10.81 -1.62 -4.47
C ILE A 288 -11.27 -2.55 -3.36
N GLU A 289 -12.38 -3.23 -3.56
CA GLU A 289 -12.91 -4.25 -2.66
C GLU A 289 -12.51 -5.64 -3.15
N VAL A 290 -12.17 -6.54 -2.25
CA VAL A 290 -11.80 -7.93 -2.54
C VAL A 290 -12.65 -8.91 -1.76
#